data_3e8f2c9a33683dc460fe4aa190e1db37
#
_entry.id   3e8f2c9a33683dc460fe4aa190e1db37
#
_cell.length_a   1.000
_cell.length_b   1.000
_cell.length_c   1.000
_cell.angle_alpha   90.00
_cell.angle_beta   90.00
_cell.angle_gamma   90.00
#
_symmetry.space_group_name_H-M   'P 1'
#
loop_
_entity.id
_entity.type
_entity.pdbx_description
1 polymer ?
#
loop_
_entity_poly.entity_id
_entity_poly.type
_entity_poly.pdbx_seq_one_letter_code
_entity_poly.pdbx_strand_id
1 'polypeptide(L)'
;MAKPVPGARPAEVQELARAQDRLSFIYVEHCIVNRDSNAITASNQRGTVHVPASIIGALLLGPGTNVTHQAMVLLAESGATTL
;
A
#
# COMPACT_ATOMS: atom_id res chain seq x y z
N MET A 1 -20.13 -0.97 -5.29
CA MET A 1 -19.86 -1.19 -4.81
C MET A 1 -19.67 -1.75 -4.01
N ALA A 2 -19.58 -1.91 -3.80
CA ALA A 2 -19.43 -2.49 -2.94
C ALA A 2 -18.89 -2.26 -2.03
N LYS A 3 -18.97 -2.22 -1.65
CA LYS A 3 -18.44 -1.93 -0.85
C LYS A 3 -17.84 -2.56 -0.14
N PRO A 4 -17.28 -2.52 -0.16
CA PRO A 4 -16.43 -3.27 0.54
C PRO A 4 -16.82 -3.37 1.90
N VAL A 5 -16.48 -4.41 2.44
CA VAL A 5 -16.84 -4.66 3.79
C VAL A 5 -15.71 -4.21 4.65
N PRO A 6 -15.91 -3.22 5.44
CA PRO A 6 -14.84 -2.74 6.29
C PRO A 6 -14.36 -3.84 7.20
N GLY A 7 -13.10 -3.99 7.29
CA GLY A 7 -12.53 -4.95 8.19
C GLY A 7 -12.62 -6.38 7.72
N ALA A 8 -13.17 -6.59 6.56
CA ALA A 8 -13.30 -7.94 6.07
C ALA A 8 -12.00 -8.44 5.47
N ARG A 9 -11.06 -7.58 5.21
CA ARG A 9 -9.85 -7.98 4.55
C ARG A 9 -8.67 -7.82 5.44
N PRO A 10 -7.71 -8.71 5.32
CA PRO A 10 -6.45 -8.52 6.00
C PRO A 10 -5.71 -7.36 5.36
N ALA A 11 -4.95 -6.63 6.14
CA ALA A 11 -4.09 -5.57 5.64
C ALA A 11 -4.80 -4.76 4.57
N GLU A 12 -5.82 -4.05 4.97
CA GLU A 12 -6.68 -3.33 4.05
C GLU A 12 -5.89 -2.45 3.09
N VAL A 13 -6.04 -2.70 1.81
CA VAL A 13 -5.42 -1.89 0.78
C VAL A 13 -6.52 -1.51 -0.19
N GLN A 14 -6.68 -0.21 -0.39
CA GLN A 14 -7.72 0.28 -1.27
C GLN A 14 -7.09 1.10 -2.37
N GLU A 15 -7.49 0.81 -3.59
CA GLU A 15 -7.04 1.57 -4.73
C GLU A 15 -8.06 2.65 -4.99
N LEU A 16 -7.64 3.90 -4.86
CA LEU A 16 -8.54 5.04 -4.93
C LEU A 16 -8.69 5.58 -6.34
N ALA A 17 -7.82 5.17 -7.26
CA ALA A 17 -7.89 5.65 -8.62
C ALA A 17 -7.54 4.51 -9.55
N ARG A 18 -7.92 4.66 -10.80
CA ARG A 18 -7.61 3.64 -11.74
C ARG A 18 -6.14 3.66 -12.07
N ALA A 19 -5.56 2.48 -12.18
CA ALA A 19 -4.14 2.36 -12.39
C ALA A 19 -3.82 2.28 -13.86
N GLN A 20 -4.12 3.31 -14.59
CA GLN A 20 -3.88 3.26 -16.01
C GLN A 20 -2.47 3.61 -16.38
N ASP A 21 -1.90 4.60 -15.72
CA ASP A 21 -0.59 5.08 -16.08
C ASP A 21 0.28 5.22 -14.88
N ARG A 22 0.26 4.22 -14.02
CA ARG A 22 1.05 4.26 -12.80
C ARG A 22 0.64 5.40 -11.89
N LEU A 23 -0.62 5.80 -11.98
CA LEU A 23 -1.13 6.88 -11.14
C LEU A 23 -2.12 6.35 -10.13
N SER A 24 -1.87 5.17 -9.63
CA SER A 24 -2.72 4.59 -8.61
C SER A 24 -2.46 5.22 -7.26
N PHE A 25 -3.53 5.56 -6.59
CA PHE A 25 -3.46 6.03 -5.22
C PHE A 25 -3.87 4.87 -4.35
N ILE A 26 -2.96 4.44 -3.49
CA ILE A 26 -3.18 3.27 -2.63
C ILE A 26 -3.28 3.75 -1.19
N TYR A 27 -4.32 3.35 -0.50
CA TYR A 27 -4.51 3.71 0.89
C TYR A 27 -4.35 2.48 1.77
N VAL A 28 -3.57 2.58 2.82
CA VAL A 28 -3.38 1.49 3.77
C VAL A 28 -3.54 2.01 5.19
N GLU A 29 -4.03 1.16 6.08
CA GLU A 29 -4.15 1.50 7.48
C GLU A 29 -4.04 0.26 8.34
N HIS A 30 -3.63 0.44 9.58
CA HIS A 30 -3.54 -0.62 10.59
C HIS A 30 -2.71 -1.79 10.11
N CYS A 31 -1.54 -1.49 9.57
CA CYS A 31 -0.68 -2.52 9.03
C CYS A 31 0.78 -2.09 9.11
N ILE A 32 1.65 -3.02 8.80
CA ILE A 32 3.06 -2.74 8.68
C ILE A 32 3.40 -2.80 7.20
N VAL A 33 3.96 -1.71 6.69
CA VAL A 33 4.34 -1.61 5.29
C VAL A 33 5.81 -1.97 5.19
N ASN A 34 6.12 -2.96 4.39
CA ASN A 34 7.46 -3.45 4.26
C ASN A 34 7.79 -3.62 2.78
N ARG A 35 9.01 -4.04 2.50
CA ARG A 35 9.46 -4.26 1.15
C ARG A 35 9.74 -5.74 0.93
N ASP A 36 9.33 -6.24 -0.23
CA ASP A 36 9.65 -7.59 -0.66
C ASP A 36 10.07 -7.49 -2.12
N SER A 37 11.36 -7.49 -2.38
CA SER A 37 11.91 -7.27 -3.71
C SER A 37 11.45 -5.93 -4.25
N ASN A 38 10.65 -5.93 -5.31
CA ASN A 38 10.15 -4.72 -5.92
C ASN A 38 8.68 -4.48 -5.58
N ALA A 39 8.20 -5.09 -4.52
CA ALA A 39 6.83 -4.93 -4.12
C ALA A 39 6.75 -4.36 -2.72
N ILE A 40 5.67 -3.65 -2.47
CA ILE A 40 5.35 -3.17 -1.14
C ILE A 40 4.38 -4.16 -0.54
N THR A 41 4.64 -4.55 0.69
CA THR A 41 3.73 -5.45 1.40
C THR A 41 3.06 -4.71 2.53
N ALA A 42 1.78 -4.95 2.68
CA ALA A 42 1.02 -4.43 3.81
C ALA A 42 0.52 -5.62 4.59
N SER A 43 0.98 -5.76 5.82
CA SER A 43 0.67 -6.95 6.59
C SER A 43 0.14 -6.60 7.96
N ASN A 44 -0.73 -7.46 8.45
CA ASN A 44 -1.23 -7.38 9.81
C ASN A 44 -1.53 -8.80 10.28
N GLN A 45 -2.26 -8.91 11.37
CA GLN A 45 -2.55 -10.22 11.95
C GLN A 45 -3.36 -11.11 11.01
N ARG A 46 -4.06 -10.52 10.07
CA ARG A 46 -4.94 -11.28 9.19
C ARG A 46 -4.28 -11.74 7.92
N GLY A 47 -3.17 -11.13 7.56
CA GLY A 47 -2.51 -11.54 6.34
C GLY A 47 -1.68 -10.45 5.73
N THR A 48 -1.22 -10.70 4.53
CA THR A 48 -0.30 -9.81 3.83
C THR A 48 -0.80 -9.59 2.41
N VAL A 49 -0.75 -8.35 1.97
CA VAL A 49 -1.09 -7.97 0.61
C VAL A 49 0.17 -7.45 -0.06
N HIS A 50 0.41 -7.87 -1.28
CA HIS A 50 1.56 -7.42 -2.06
C HIS A 50 1.08 -6.49 -3.17
N VAL A 51 1.77 -5.37 -3.31
CA VAL A 51 1.48 -4.40 -4.36
C VAL A 51 2.77 -4.05 -5.07
N PRO A 52 2.87 -4.29 -6.38
CA PRO A 52 4.08 -3.93 -7.10
C PRO A 52 4.33 -2.43 -6.99
N ALA A 53 5.57 -2.06 -6.67
CA ALA A 53 5.89 -0.64 -6.50
C ALA A 53 5.72 0.13 -7.79
N SER A 54 5.86 -0.54 -8.92
CA SER A 54 5.81 0.15 -10.22
C SER A 54 4.45 0.74 -10.55
N ILE A 55 3.39 0.25 -9.90
CA ILE A 55 2.06 0.79 -10.18
C ILE A 55 1.62 1.82 -9.17
N ILE A 56 2.42 2.09 -8.16
CA ILE A 56 2.02 3.00 -7.10
C ILE A 56 2.43 4.42 -7.47
N GLY A 57 1.45 5.29 -7.65
CA GLY A 57 1.73 6.70 -7.84
C GLY A 57 1.83 7.41 -6.51
N ALA A 58 0.96 7.09 -5.59
CA ALA A 58 1.00 7.65 -4.24
C ALA A 58 0.53 6.63 -3.24
N LEU A 59 1.18 6.58 -2.10
CA LEU A 59 0.80 5.71 -1.01
C LEU A 59 0.31 6.58 0.14
N LEU A 60 -0.93 6.40 0.51
CA LEU A 60 -1.56 7.17 1.58
C LEU A 60 -1.58 6.32 2.83
N LEU A 61 -1.03 6.86 3.90
CA LEU A 61 -0.88 6.12 5.14
C LEU A 61 -1.93 6.56 6.14
N GLY A 62 -2.80 5.64 6.49
CA GLY A 62 -3.82 5.90 7.49
C GLY A 62 -3.32 5.63 8.89
N PRO A 63 -4.20 5.71 9.87
CA PRO A 63 -3.83 5.52 11.26
C PRO A 63 -3.36 4.10 11.52
N GLY A 64 -2.44 3.95 12.45
CA GLY A 64 -1.96 2.64 12.84
C GLY A 64 -1.05 1.99 11.84
N THR A 65 -0.46 2.76 10.93
CA THR A 65 0.41 2.23 9.90
C THR A 65 1.86 2.50 10.28
N ASN A 66 2.69 1.48 10.16
CA ASN A 66 4.14 1.61 10.33
C ASN A 66 4.80 1.29 9.00
N VAL A 67 5.77 2.10 8.61
CA VAL A 67 6.47 1.92 7.34
C VAL A 67 7.92 1.68 7.65
N THR A 68 8.46 0.56 7.14
CA THR A 68 9.86 0.27 7.37
C THR A 68 10.74 1.15 6.48
N HIS A 69 11.98 1.29 6.88
CA HIS A 69 12.93 2.08 6.12
C HIS A 69 13.08 1.54 4.70
N GLN A 70 13.13 0.23 4.56
CA GLN A 70 13.31 -0.38 3.26
C GLN A 70 12.13 -0.10 2.34
N ALA A 71 10.92 -0.07 2.89
CA ALA A 71 9.76 0.27 2.09
C ALA A 71 9.83 1.71 1.63
N MET A 72 10.27 2.60 2.50
CA MET A 72 10.42 4.01 2.14
C MET A 72 11.44 4.18 1.00
N VAL A 73 12.54 3.45 1.09
CA VAL A 73 13.57 3.52 0.06
C VAL A 73 13.01 3.04 -1.27
N LEU A 74 12.28 1.94 -1.27
CA LEU A 74 11.70 1.43 -2.50
C LEU A 74 10.72 2.41 -3.11
N LEU A 75 9.87 3.01 -2.29
CA LEU A 75 8.91 3.98 -2.79
C LEU A 75 9.62 5.19 -3.39
N ALA A 76 10.68 5.64 -2.76
CA ALA A 76 11.45 6.76 -3.29
C ALA A 76 12.11 6.39 -4.60
N GLU A 77 12.67 5.20 -4.70
CA GLU A 77 13.34 4.75 -5.92
C GLU A 77 12.36 4.61 -7.07
N SER A 78 11.13 4.21 -6.79
CA SER A 78 10.15 4.01 -7.85
C SER A 78 9.41 5.29 -8.20
N GLY A 79 9.69 6.38 -7.51
CA GLY A 79 9.06 7.65 -7.82
C GLY A 79 7.69 7.84 -7.20
N ALA A 80 7.32 6.99 -6.27
CA ALA A 80 6.03 7.12 -5.62
C ALA A 80 6.05 8.21 -4.57
N THR A 81 4.90 8.82 -4.37
CA THR A 81 4.71 9.81 -3.33
C THR A 81 4.14 9.13 -2.10
N THR A 82 4.65 9.46 -0.92
CA THR A 82 4.15 8.92 0.32
C THR A 82 3.51 10.04 1.12
N LEU A 83 2.30 9.83 1.54
CA LEU A 83 1.55 10.85 2.27
C LEU A 83 1.07 10.35 3.62
#